data_99b723dd70548f86ba3bc5a263edef15
#
_entry.id   99b723dd70548f86ba3bc5a263edef15
#
_cell.length_a   1.000
_cell.length_b   1.000
_cell.length_c   1.000
_cell.angle_alpha   90.00
_cell.angle_beta   90.00
_cell.angle_gamma   90.00
#
_symmetry.space_group_name_H-M   'P 1'
#
loop_
_entity.id
_entity.type
_entity.pdbx_description
1 polymer ?
#
loop_
_entity_poly.entity_id
_entity_poly.type
_entity_poly.pdbx_seq_one_letter_code
_entity_poly.pdbx_strand_id
1 'polypeptide(L)'
;MLTNHWCASVDATIQLRTGCNPLEQHGPQAVLVHADAWAPLAAVANPHRIEDVVDYEVIYLAIRQLEADPHHICLETSILKVMDAIFSMPIVTQAAVSMHKPHVYNGGGTPAISLNLTRAAWQELSR
;
A
#
# COMPACT_ATOMS: atom_id res chain seq x y z
N MET A 1 5.80 -8.10 13.48
CA MET A 1 4.38 -7.99 13.90
C MET A 1 4.29 -7.25 15.22
N LEU A 2 3.39 -6.29 15.32
CA LEU A 2 3.17 -5.54 16.56
C LEU A 2 2.23 -6.30 17.49
N THR A 3 2.59 -6.37 18.79
CA THR A 3 1.71 -6.94 19.82
C THR A 3 0.70 -5.87 20.28
N ASN A 4 -0.42 -6.32 20.81
CA ASN A 4 -1.47 -5.44 21.33
C ASN A 4 -1.98 -4.42 20.30
N HIS A 5 -2.00 -4.83 19.02
CA HIS A 5 -2.49 -4.03 17.91
C HIS A 5 -3.46 -4.84 17.06
N TRP A 6 -4.45 -4.14 16.53
CA TRP A 6 -5.22 -4.66 15.40
C TRP A 6 -4.40 -4.44 14.12
N CYS A 7 -4.50 -5.39 13.20
CA CYS A 7 -3.90 -5.25 11.88
C CYS A 7 -4.99 -5.52 10.84
N ALA A 8 -5.22 -4.54 9.96
CA ALA A 8 -6.05 -4.73 8.78
C ALA A 8 -5.14 -4.95 7.58
N SER A 9 -5.44 -5.96 6.78
CA SER A 9 -4.63 -6.30 5.61
C SER A 9 -5.48 -6.37 4.35
N VAL A 10 -4.92 -5.90 3.24
CA VAL A 10 -5.52 -6.00 1.93
C VAL A 10 -4.50 -6.57 0.96
N ASP A 11 -4.91 -7.59 0.21
CA ASP A 11 -4.16 -8.11 -0.94
C ASP A 11 -4.98 -7.84 -2.20
N ALA A 12 -4.34 -7.27 -3.22
CA ALA A 12 -5.00 -7.01 -4.48
C ALA A 12 -4.01 -7.15 -5.64
N THR A 13 -4.50 -7.62 -6.78
CA THR A 13 -3.76 -7.57 -8.05
C THR A 13 -4.36 -6.45 -8.88
N ILE A 14 -3.51 -5.52 -9.32
CA ILE A 14 -3.92 -4.39 -10.15
C ILE A 14 -3.15 -4.35 -11.45
N GLN A 15 -3.67 -3.62 -12.42
CA GLN A 15 -2.98 -3.32 -13.67
C GLN A 15 -2.38 -1.92 -13.56
N LEU A 16 -1.07 -1.84 -13.43
CA LEU A 16 -0.35 -0.60 -13.14
C LEU A 16 0.62 -0.24 -14.27
N ARG A 17 0.62 1.02 -14.66
CA ARG A 17 1.61 1.55 -15.61
C ARG A 17 2.84 1.96 -14.83
N THR A 18 3.89 1.15 -14.91
CA THR A 18 5.11 1.35 -14.11
C THR A 18 6.32 0.70 -14.77
N GLY A 19 7.50 1.19 -14.44
CA GLY A 19 8.76 0.58 -14.80
C GLY A 19 9.60 1.42 -15.76
N CYS A 20 10.93 1.17 -15.75
CA CYS A 20 11.89 1.86 -16.61
C CYS A 20 12.38 0.98 -17.79
N ASN A 21 12.12 -0.33 -17.74
CA ASN A 21 12.46 -1.25 -18.83
C ASN A 21 11.61 -0.91 -20.06
N PRO A 22 12.19 -0.88 -21.28
CA PRO A 22 11.42 -0.59 -22.50
C PRO A 22 10.17 -1.44 -22.65
N LEU A 23 10.20 -2.72 -22.25
CA LEU A 23 9.03 -3.59 -22.33
C LEU A 23 7.92 -3.16 -21.37
N GLU A 24 8.25 -2.53 -20.27
CA GLU A 24 7.28 -2.06 -19.27
C GLU A 24 6.55 -0.78 -19.71
N GLN A 25 7.01 -0.11 -20.75
CA GLN A 25 6.45 1.17 -21.20
C GLN A 25 5.33 1.00 -22.23
N HIS A 26 5.00 -0.23 -22.62
CA HIS A 26 3.98 -0.50 -23.64
C HIS A 26 2.56 -0.64 -23.09
N GLY A 27 2.36 -0.42 -21.81
CA GLY A 27 1.06 -0.50 -21.21
C GLY A 27 1.11 -0.95 -19.75
N PRO A 28 -0.04 -1.22 -19.15
CA PRO A 28 -0.08 -1.68 -17.77
C PRO A 28 0.42 -3.11 -17.63
N GLN A 29 0.92 -3.44 -16.45
CA GLN A 29 1.31 -4.78 -16.06
C GLN A 29 0.65 -5.16 -14.75
N ALA A 30 0.52 -6.47 -14.50
CA ALA A 30 0.01 -6.96 -13.24
C ALA A 30 1.01 -6.63 -12.11
N VAL A 31 0.50 -6.05 -11.03
CA VAL A 31 1.26 -5.79 -9.82
C VAL A 31 0.45 -6.32 -8.64
N LEU A 32 1.09 -7.17 -7.84
CA LEU A 32 0.48 -7.69 -6.61
C LEU A 32 0.80 -6.72 -5.48
N VAL A 33 -0.24 -6.23 -4.82
CA VAL A 33 -0.11 -5.26 -3.73
C VAL A 33 -0.56 -5.92 -2.45
N HIS A 34 0.27 -5.83 -1.41
CA HIS A 34 -0.09 -6.20 -0.05
C HIS A 34 0.07 -4.97 0.83
N ALA A 35 -0.95 -4.66 1.63
CA ALA A 35 -0.91 -3.53 2.54
C ALA A 35 -1.41 -3.96 3.91
N ASP A 36 -0.66 -3.55 4.95
CA ASP A 36 -1.02 -3.74 6.34
C ASP A 36 -1.13 -2.38 7.04
N ALA A 37 -2.12 -2.24 7.89
CA ALA A 37 -2.28 -1.05 8.73
C ALA A 37 -2.55 -1.48 10.17
N TRP A 38 -1.79 -0.93 11.11
CA TRP A 38 -1.90 -1.27 12.53
C TRP A 38 -2.48 -0.11 13.32
N ALA A 39 -3.38 -0.45 14.24
CA ALA A 39 -3.90 0.46 15.25
C ALA A 39 -3.76 -0.17 16.64
N PRO A 40 -3.33 0.59 17.67
CA PRO A 40 -3.23 0.05 19.01
C PRO A 40 -4.59 -0.47 19.51
N LEU A 41 -4.57 -1.59 20.22
CA LEU A 41 -5.79 -2.17 20.77
C LEU A 41 -6.57 -1.13 21.60
N ALA A 42 -5.85 -0.34 22.38
CA ALA A 42 -6.47 0.67 23.26
C ALA A 42 -7.07 1.86 22.50
N ALA A 43 -6.68 2.09 21.24
CA ALA A 43 -7.20 3.20 20.45
C ALA A 43 -8.53 2.86 19.77
N VAL A 44 -8.89 1.57 19.69
CA VAL A 44 -10.16 1.14 19.12
C VAL A 44 -11.23 1.23 20.20
N ALA A 45 -11.90 2.38 20.26
CA ALA A 45 -12.84 2.70 21.36
C ALA A 45 -14.13 1.88 21.28
N ASN A 46 -14.65 1.67 20.06
CA ASN A 46 -15.90 0.96 19.85
C ASN A 46 -15.84 0.16 18.54
N PRO A 47 -15.50 -1.16 18.62
CA PRO A 47 -15.34 -1.97 17.41
C PRO A 47 -16.66 -2.28 16.68
N HIS A 48 -17.78 -1.75 17.11
CA HIS A 48 -19.07 -1.87 16.42
C HIS A 48 -19.32 -0.75 15.41
N ARG A 49 -18.40 0.22 15.28
CA ARG A 49 -18.54 1.37 14.40
C ARG A 49 -17.34 1.46 13.45
N ILE A 50 -17.63 1.66 12.15
CA ILE A 50 -16.56 1.69 11.13
C ILE A 50 -15.56 2.85 11.35
N GLU A 51 -16.01 3.98 11.87
CA GLU A 51 -15.16 5.13 12.15
C GLU A 51 -14.22 4.92 13.34
N ASP A 52 -14.44 3.88 14.14
CA ASP A 52 -13.62 3.58 15.32
C ASP A 52 -12.62 2.44 15.09
N VAL A 53 -12.55 1.91 13.88
CA VAL A 53 -11.63 0.81 13.49
C VAL A 53 -10.83 1.22 12.26
N VAL A 54 -9.85 0.39 11.90
CA VAL A 54 -9.16 0.56 10.62
C VAL A 54 -10.09 0.12 9.50
N ASP A 55 -10.47 1.05 8.63
CA ASP A 55 -11.34 0.77 7.49
C ASP A 55 -10.50 0.26 6.32
N TYR A 56 -10.47 -1.06 6.12
CA TYR A 56 -9.71 -1.65 5.02
C TYR A 56 -10.23 -1.26 3.64
N GLU A 57 -11.47 -0.80 3.51
CA GLU A 57 -11.97 -0.34 2.22
C GLU A 57 -11.26 0.93 1.76
N VAL A 58 -10.89 1.81 2.68
CA VAL A 58 -10.05 2.98 2.37
C VAL A 58 -8.74 2.53 1.70
N ILE A 59 -8.13 1.48 2.24
CA ILE A 59 -6.90 0.92 1.70
C ILE A 59 -7.15 0.32 0.31
N TYR A 60 -8.18 -0.50 0.18
CA TYR A 60 -8.51 -1.16 -1.08
C TYR A 60 -8.77 -0.16 -2.19
N LEU A 61 -9.58 0.87 -1.92
CA LEU A 61 -9.91 1.90 -2.91
C LEU A 61 -8.66 2.70 -3.33
N ALA A 62 -7.76 3.00 -2.40
CA ALA A 62 -6.51 3.67 -2.72
C ALA A 62 -5.64 2.82 -3.67
N ILE A 63 -5.58 1.51 -3.42
CA ILE A 63 -4.86 0.58 -4.31
C ILE A 63 -5.50 0.56 -5.70
N ARG A 64 -6.83 0.43 -5.79
CA ARG A 64 -7.53 0.40 -7.08
C ARG A 64 -7.38 1.70 -7.87
N GLN A 65 -7.35 2.85 -7.19
CA GLN A 65 -7.18 4.15 -7.84
C GLN A 65 -5.85 4.28 -8.57
N LEU A 66 -4.83 3.53 -8.19
CA LEU A 66 -3.54 3.54 -8.89
C LEU A 66 -3.67 3.11 -10.36
N GLU A 67 -4.68 2.32 -10.70
CA GLU A 67 -4.90 1.87 -12.08
C GLU A 67 -5.23 3.02 -13.03
N ALA A 68 -5.72 4.15 -12.51
CA ALA A 68 -6.01 5.35 -13.29
C ALA A 68 -4.81 6.31 -13.42
N ASP A 69 -3.72 6.04 -12.71
CA ASP A 69 -2.55 6.90 -12.72
C ASP A 69 -1.81 6.84 -14.05
N PRO A 70 -1.12 7.93 -14.44
CA PRO A 70 -0.18 7.88 -15.55
C PRO A 70 1.01 6.97 -15.22
N HIS A 71 1.81 6.68 -16.23
CA HIS A 71 3.01 5.84 -16.05
C HIS A 71 3.97 6.46 -15.03
N HIS A 72 4.37 5.67 -14.03
CA HIS A 72 5.42 6.00 -13.07
C HIS A 72 6.62 5.09 -13.28
N ILE A 73 7.82 5.65 -13.28
CA ILE A 73 9.05 4.87 -13.46
C ILE A 73 9.26 3.93 -12.28
N CYS A 74 8.97 4.39 -11.06
CA CYS A 74 9.27 3.66 -9.82
C CYS A 74 8.01 3.25 -9.07
N LEU A 75 7.99 2.00 -8.57
CA LEU A 75 6.93 1.52 -7.68
C LEU A 75 6.84 2.33 -6.39
N GLU A 76 7.94 2.90 -5.94
CA GLU A 76 8.00 3.71 -4.72
C GLU A 76 6.98 4.84 -4.72
N THR A 77 6.76 5.48 -5.87
CA THR A 77 5.75 6.53 -6.01
C THR A 77 4.35 6.00 -5.68
N SER A 78 4.01 4.83 -6.21
CA SER A 78 2.71 4.20 -5.97
C SER A 78 2.57 3.75 -4.51
N ILE A 79 3.64 3.22 -3.92
CA ILE A 79 3.65 2.82 -2.51
C ILE A 79 3.37 4.03 -1.60
N LEU A 80 4.00 5.17 -1.87
CA LEU A 80 3.77 6.38 -1.07
C LEU A 80 2.34 6.89 -1.17
N LYS A 81 1.70 6.76 -2.34
CA LYS A 81 0.28 7.11 -2.49
C LYS A 81 -0.62 6.24 -1.60
N VAL A 82 -0.36 4.94 -1.55
CA VAL A 82 -1.11 4.05 -0.67
C VAL A 82 -0.85 4.40 0.80
N MET A 83 0.40 4.69 1.15
CA MET A 83 0.74 5.11 2.51
C MET A 83 -0.01 6.37 2.94
N ASP A 84 -0.12 7.36 2.05
CA ASP A 84 -0.86 8.59 2.35
C ASP A 84 -2.33 8.29 2.66
N ALA A 85 -2.94 7.39 1.90
CA ALA A 85 -4.32 6.98 2.15
C ALA A 85 -4.46 6.25 3.49
N ILE A 86 -3.55 5.33 3.81
CA ILE A 86 -3.58 4.59 5.07
C ILE A 86 -3.47 5.55 6.25
N PHE A 87 -2.49 6.46 6.21
CA PHE A 87 -2.28 7.41 7.31
C PHE A 87 -3.30 8.55 7.34
N SER A 88 -4.19 8.65 6.33
CA SER A 88 -5.36 9.53 6.43
C SER A 88 -6.33 9.09 7.52
N MET A 89 -6.26 7.83 7.94
CA MET A 89 -7.01 7.31 9.08
C MET A 89 -6.23 7.61 10.37
N PRO A 90 -6.72 8.50 11.24
CA PRO A 90 -5.94 8.96 12.41
C PRO A 90 -5.57 7.86 13.40
N ILE A 91 -6.35 6.77 13.44
CA ILE A 91 -6.13 5.64 14.35
C ILE A 91 -4.88 4.82 13.98
N VAL A 92 -4.43 4.88 12.73
CA VAL A 92 -3.31 4.09 12.24
C VAL A 92 -2.00 4.67 12.75
N THR A 93 -1.19 3.84 13.40
CA THR A 93 0.11 4.23 13.93
C THR A 93 1.29 3.67 13.15
N GLN A 94 1.07 2.61 12.40
CA GLN A 94 2.09 1.96 11.56
C GLN A 94 1.43 1.33 10.35
N ALA A 95 2.14 1.34 9.23
CA ALA A 95 1.68 0.71 7.99
C ALA A 95 2.85 0.10 7.23
N ALA A 96 2.56 -0.96 6.49
CA ALA A 96 3.51 -1.60 5.57
C ALA A 96 2.82 -1.84 4.23
N VAL A 97 3.52 -1.51 3.14
CA VAL A 97 3.02 -1.75 1.79
C VAL A 97 4.11 -2.41 0.99
N SER A 98 3.77 -3.47 0.26
CA SER A 98 4.68 -4.13 -0.68
C SER A 98 4.01 -4.28 -2.03
N MET A 99 4.82 -4.19 -3.09
CA MET A 99 4.39 -4.39 -4.46
C MET A 99 5.34 -5.33 -5.18
N HIS A 100 4.77 -6.29 -5.91
CA HIS A 100 5.50 -7.34 -6.62
C HIS A 100 5.12 -7.30 -8.09
N LYS A 101 6.13 -7.45 -8.97
CA LYS A 101 5.94 -7.55 -10.43
C LYS A 101 6.17 -8.98 -10.88
N PRO A 102 5.13 -9.83 -11.00
CA PRO A 102 5.31 -11.26 -11.24
C PRO A 102 5.79 -11.61 -12.66
N HIS A 103 5.59 -10.71 -13.63
CA HIS A 103 5.82 -11.04 -15.04
C HIS A 103 7.00 -10.30 -15.68
N VAL A 104 7.68 -9.41 -14.98
CA VAL A 104 8.73 -8.57 -15.57
C VAL A 104 9.93 -9.38 -16.06
N TYR A 105 10.20 -10.53 -15.47
CA TYR A 105 11.29 -11.44 -15.84
C TYR A 105 10.80 -12.75 -16.45
N ASN A 106 9.61 -12.77 -17.04
CA ASN A 106 9.03 -13.94 -17.71
C ASN A 106 9.06 -15.22 -16.84
N GLY A 107 8.76 -15.06 -15.53
CA GLY A 107 8.76 -16.19 -14.61
C GLY A 107 10.13 -16.55 -14.03
N GLY A 108 11.20 -15.89 -14.46
CA GLY A 108 12.56 -16.12 -13.95
C GLY A 108 12.89 -15.39 -12.66
N GLY A 109 11.91 -14.72 -12.06
CA GLY A 109 12.08 -13.98 -10.81
C GLY A 109 10.93 -12.99 -10.61
N THR A 110 10.72 -12.59 -9.36
CA THR A 110 9.68 -11.61 -9.02
C THR A 110 10.28 -10.50 -8.18
N PRO A 111 10.59 -9.33 -8.78
CA PRO A 111 11.09 -8.21 -7.99
C PRO A 111 9.98 -7.63 -7.15
N ALA A 112 10.36 -7.10 -6.00
CA ALA A 112 9.43 -6.50 -5.05
C ALA A 112 10.06 -5.31 -4.36
N ILE A 113 9.22 -4.33 -4.05
CA ILE A 113 9.58 -3.19 -3.20
C ILE A 113 8.63 -3.21 -2.00
N SER A 114 9.16 -2.97 -0.83
CA SER A 114 8.35 -2.84 0.38
C SER A 114 8.81 -1.65 1.21
N LEU A 115 7.85 -1.04 1.92
CA LEU A 115 8.10 0.07 2.82
C LEU A 115 7.28 -0.15 4.09
N ASN A 116 7.91 0.07 5.24
CA ASN A 116 7.27 0.00 6.53
C ASN A 116 7.52 1.33 7.26
N LEU A 117 6.44 2.00 7.67
CA LEU A 117 6.53 3.32 8.29
C LEU A 117 5.72 3.37 9.57
N THR A 118 6.28 4.05 10.58
CA THR A 118 5.48 4.60 11.67
C THR A 118 4.82 5.91 11.22
N ARG A 119 3.77 6.35 11.92
CA ARG A 119 3.16 7.66 11.64
C ARG A 119 4.20 8.78 11.75
N ALA A 120 5.07 8.75 12.74
CA ALA A 120 6.11 9.77 12.91
C ALA A 120 7.03 9.83 11.69
N ALA A 121 7.48 8.68 11.20
CA ALA A 121 8.33 8.62 10.00
C ALA A 121 7.60 9.13 8.76
N TRP A 122 6.31 8.76 8.60
CA TRP A 122 5.50 9.26 7.50
C TRP A 122 5.34 10.79 7.55
N GLN A 123 5.12 11.35 8.73
CA GLN A 123 4.99 12.80 8.91
C GLN A 123 6.27 13.56 8.57
N GLU A 124 7.44 12.92 8.69
CA GLU A 124 8.73 13.53 8.39
C GLU A 124 9.08 13.50 6.89
N LEU A 125 8.31 12.80 6.07
CA LEU A 125 8.59 12.73 4.63
C LEU A 125 8.37 14.09 3.98
N SER A 126 9.38 14.53 3.20
CA SER A 126 9.30 15.75 2.39
C SER A 126 8.96 15.38 0.95
N ARG A 127 7.78 15.80 0.52
CA ARG A 127 7.29 15.48 -0.83
C ARG A 127 6.59 16.65 -1.47
#